data_f748d452afee641e7fb6ed9a95055626
#
_entry.id   f748d452afee641e7fb6ed9a95055626
#
_cell.length_a   1.000
_cell.length_b   1.000
_cell.length_c   1.000
_cell.angle_alpha   90.00
_cell.angle_beta   90.00
_cell.angle_gamma   90.00
#
_symmetry.space_group_name_H-M   'P 1'
#
loop_
_entity.id
_entity.type
_entity.pdbx_description
1 polymer ?
#
loop_
_entity_poly.entity_id
_entity_poly.type
_entity_poly.pdbx_seq_one_letter_code
_entity_poly.pdbx_strand_id
1 'polypeptide(L)'
;MRWQGEGLLLDARRYGETSALINVFAVSLGRRVGLVRGAFSKKNKSVIQPGNQLFLTWNSRIEESLGTFTVELIKSRYHTISEERIGLELFNLICVLCSTFLPERLDFDDLYHQTIMCIEGKHRIEEKLRRYVEWELQLLTSLGFGLDLSKCAVSGSKKDLKFVSPKSGCAVSSKSSVGWEKKLLVLPEFLGNRKAANISSIVDLENGFKLTEYFIRKNLNPVKGFQTDHFFRLRNRVLSLNMH
;
A
#
# COMPACT_ATOMS: atom_id res chain seq x y z
N MET A 1 5.10 9.36 28.10
CA MET A 1 5.26 9.93 26.73
C MET A 1 3.90 10.15 26.12
N ARG A 2 3.75 11.20 25.33
CA ARG A 2 2.50 11.55 24.65
C ARG A 2 2.79 11.97 23.23
N TRP A 3 2.00 11.47 22.27
CA TRP A 3 1.98 11.89 20.88
C TRP A 3 0.55 12.15 20.43
N GLN A 4 0.37 13.08 19.52
CA GLN A 4 -0.92 13.40 18.90
C GLN A 4 -0.73 13.63 17.40
N GLY A 5 -1.67 13.17 16.62
CA GLY A 5 -1.66 13.38 15.17
C GLY A 5 -2.72 12.57 14.43
N GLU A 6 -2.69 12.67 13.12
CA GLU A 6 -3.60 11.95 12.24
C GLU A 6 -3.09 10.55 11.93
N GLY A 7 -4.00 9.62 11.73
CA GLY A 7 -3.68 8.26 11.29
C GLY A 7 -4.84 7.55 10.62
N LEU A 8 -4.49 6.60 9.78
CA LEU A 8 -5.40 5.67 9.13
C LEU A 8 -5.50 4.39 9.98
N LEU A 9 -6.70 3.96 10.30
CA LEU A 9 -6.92 2.69 10.99
C LEU A 9 -6.77 1.53 10.00
N LEU A 10 -5.74 0.70 10.19
CA LEU A 10 -5.46 -0.46 9.36
C LEU A 10 -6.24 -1.70 9.82
N ASP A 11 -6.27 -1.94 11.13
CA ASP A 11 -6.91 -3.12 11.74
C ASP A 11 -7.35 -2.82 13.17
N ALA A 12 -8.39 -3.50 13.63
CA ALA A 12 -8.88 -3.45 14.99
C ALA A 12 -9.29 -4.85 15.46
N ARG A 13 -8.66 -5.33 16.51
CA ARG A 13 -8.94 -6.65 17.10
C ARG A 13 -9.46 -6.52 18.50
N ARG A 14 -10.46 -7.33 18.84
CA ARG A 14 -11.01 -7.35 20.19
C ARG A 14 -9.95 -7.76 21.22
N TYR A 15 -9.90 -7.02 22.32
CA TYR A 15 -9.02 -7.29 23.45
C TYR A 15 -9.82 -7.18 24.76
N GLY A 16 -10.14 -8.33 25.36
CA GLY A 16 -11.07 -8.40 26.48
C GLY A 16 -12.51 -8.01 26.10
N GLU A 17 -13.28 -7.58 27.09
CA GLU A 17 -14.71 -7.32 26.90
C GLU A 17 -15.01 -5.97 26.22
N THR A 18 -14.29 -4.91 26.60
CA THR A 18 -14.62 -3.54 26.19
C THR A 18 -13.55 -2.87 25.34
N SER A 19 -12.33 -3.45 25.25
CA SER A 19 -11.19 -2.84 24.61
C SER A 19 -10.88 -3.46 23.25
N ALA A 20 -10.16 -2.72 22.40
CA ALA A 20 -9.59 -3.22 21.16
C ALA A 20 -8.10 -2.89 21.08
N LEU A 21 -7.31 -3.79 20.52
CA LEU A 21 -6.01 -3.48 19.95
C LEU A 21 -6.23 -2.92 18.56
N ILE A 22 -5.74 -1.71 18.31
CA ILE A 22 -5.78 -1.09 16.99
C ILE A 22 -4.38 -1.02 16.40
N ASN A 23 -4.28 -1.23 15.09
CA ASN A 23 -3.07 -1.00 14.31
C ASN A 23 -3.34 0.22 13.42
N VAL A 24 -2.52 1.24 13.55
CA VAL A 24 -2.68 2.50 12.83
C VAL A 24 -1.44 2.82 12.02
N PHE A 25 -1.63 3.48 10.89
CA PHE A 25 -0.57 4.14 10.13
C PHE A 25 -0.78 5.64 10.29
N ALA A 26 0.15 6.32 10.96
CA ALA A 26 -0.01 7.69 11.41
C ALA A 26 1.12 8.59 10.93
N VAL A 27 0.78 9.84 10.67
CA VAL A 27 1.74 10.90 10.28
C VAL A 27 2.75 11.09 11.40
N SER A 28 4.02 11.18 11.08
CA SER A 28 5.17 11.40 11.97
C SER A 28 5.34 10.37 13.10
N LEU A 29 4.51 9.31 13.10
CA LEU A 29 4.61 8.20 14.06
C LEU A 29 4.82 6.86 13.35
N GLY A 30 4.52 6.81 12.05
CA GLY A 30 4.55 5.60 11.26
C GLY A 30 3.50 4.58 11.70
N ARG A 31 3.81 3.29 11.55
CA ARG A 31 2.92 2.22 12.00
C ARG A 31 3.04 2.04 13.51
N ARG A 32 1.88 1.92 14.19
CA ARG A 32 1.85 1.66 15.62
C ARG A 32 0.64 0.84 16.04
N VAL A 33 0.88 -0.04 17.02
CA VAL A 33 -0.17 -0.80 17.69
C VAL A 33 -0.40 -0.22 19.08
N GLY A 34 -1.66 -0.17 19.52
CA GLY A 34 -2.00 0.30 20.86
C GLY A 34 -3.41 -0.08 21.27
N LEU A 35 -3.71 0.10 22.55
CA LEU A 35 -4.99 -0.26 23.14
C LEU A 35 -5.96 0.92 23.11
N VAL A 36 -7.20 0.68 22.69
CA VAL A 36 -8.33 1.61 22.88
C VAL A 36 -9.27 1.02 23.91
N ARG A 37 -9.49 1.73 25.02
CA ARG A 37 -10.47 1.35 26.05
C ARG A 37 -11.86 1.80 25.62
N GLY A 38 -12.90 1.01 25.95
CA GLY A 38 -14.27 1.33 25.56
C GLY A 38 -14.50 1.35 24.06
N ALA A 39 -13.75 0.56 23.31
CA ALA A 39 -13.76 0.49 21.85
C ALA A 39 -15.14 0.13 21.27
N PHE A 40 -15.92 -0.70 21.99
CA PHE A 40 -17.22 -1.20 21.56
C PHE A 40 -18.41 -0.41 22.13
N SER A 41 -18.16 0.72 22.79
CA SER A 41 -19.22 1.65 23.18
C SER A 41 -19.98 2.18 21.95
N LYS A 42 -21.23 2.61 22.13
CA LYS A 42 -22.04 3.20 21.04
C LYS A 42 -21.29 4.33 20.31
N LYS A 43 -20.49 5.13 21.05
CA LYS A 43 -19.70 6.23 20.50
C LYS A 43 -18.55 5.73 19.62
N ASN A 44 -17.82 4.73 20.06
CA ASN A 44 -16.56 4.32 19.43
C ASN A 44 -16.74 3.25 18.35
N LYS A 45 -17.84 2.51 18.34
CA LYS A 45 -18.08 1.42 17.39
C LYS A 45 -18.04 1.87 15.91
N SER A 46 -18.53 3.06 15.62
CA SER A 46 -18.50 3.64 14.26
C SER A 46 -17.15 4.30 13.94
N VAL A 47 -16.42 4.72 14.97
CA VAL A 47 -15.10 5.35 14.83
C VAL A 47 -14.04 4.30 14.54
N ILE A 48 -14.07 3.17 15.26
CA ILE A 48 -13.09 2.08 15.13
C ILE A 48 -13.50 1.12 14.01
N GLN A 49 -13.43 1.64 12.78
CA GLN A 49 -13.63 0.87 11.56
C GLN A 49 -12.38 1.01 10.68
N PRO A 50 -11.76 -0.10 10.22
CA PRO A 50 -10.62 -0.04 9.31
C PRO A 50 -10.92 0.86 8.11
N GLY A 51 -9.96 1.70 7.74
CA GLY A 51 -10.13 2.71 6.69
C GLY A 51 -10.56 4.08 7.18
N ASN A 52 -11.04 4.22 8.41
CA ASN A 52 -11.33 5.54 8.96
C ASN A 52 -10.04 6.32 9.25
N GLN A 53 -10.07 7.61 8.94
CA GLN A 53 -9.04 8.57 9.33
C GLN A 53 -9.38 9.14 10.69
N LEU A 54 -8.45 9.01 11.61
CA LEU A 54 -8.64 9.32 13.03
C LEU A 54 -7.65 10.39 13.47
N PHE A 55 -8.09 11.26 14.38
CA PHE A 55 -7.19 11.98 15.26
C PHE A 55 -6.87 11.09 16.45
N LEU A 56 -5.59 10.88 16.69
CA LEU A 56 -5.05 9.92 17.64
C LEU A 56 -4.30 10.66 18.73
N THR A 57 -4.58 10.33 19.99
CA THR A 57 -3.73 10.70 21.14
C THR A 57 -3.19 9.42 21.74
N TRP A 58 -1.88 9.20 21.59
CA TRP A 58 -1.19 8.06 22.18
C TRP A 58 -0.53 8.46 23.48
N ASN A 59 -0.70 7.64 24.52
CA ASN A 59 -0.09 7.82 25.82
C ASN A 59 0.57 6.52 26.28
N SER A 60 1.78 6.64 26.81
CA SER A 60 2.51 5.53 27.40
C SER A 60 3.46 5.99 28.51
N ARG A 61 3.76 5.11 29.44
CA ARG A 61 4.79 5.35 30.46
C ARG A 61 6.19 5.20 29.87
N ILE A 62 6.39 4.23 29.01
CA ILE A 62 7.66 3.91 28.37
C ILE A 62 7.43 3.89 26.86
N GLU A 63 8.38 4.40 26.09
CA GLU A 63 8.26 4.51 24.62
C GLU A 63 8.03 3.17 23.93
N GLU A 64 8.68 2.12 24.43
CA GLU A 64 8.61 0.77 23.87
C GLU A 64 7.33 0.02 24.24
N SER A 65 6.51 0.55 25.13
CA SER A 65 5.29 -0.13 25.53
C SER A 65 4.17 0.06 24.50
N LEU A 66 3.19 -0.84 24.56
CA LEU A 66 2.01 -0.82 23.71
C LEU A 66 1.25 0.52 23.77
N GLY A 67 1.16 1.14 24.96
CA GLY A 67 0.43 2.37 25.19
C GLY A 67 -1.07 2.27 24.96
N THR A 68 -1.73 3.41 25.16
CA THR A 68 -3.17 3.56 24.95
C THR A 68 -3.47 4.68 23.98
N PHE A 69 -4.43 4.45 23.08
CA PHE A 69 -4.97 5.45 22.18
C PHE A 69 -6.30 5.99 22.70
N THR A 70 -6.46 7.30 22.62
CA THR A 70 -7.75 7.98 22.54
C THR A 70 -7.96 8.33 21.06
N VAL A 71 -9.15 8.10 20.54
CA VAL A 71 -9.46 8.21 19.11
C VAL A 71 -10.63 9.14 18.88
N GLU A 72 -10.51 10.02 17.88
CA GLU A 72 -11.58 10.88 17.40
C GLU A 72 -11.68 10.72 15.88
N LEU A 73 -12.89 10.68 15.34
CA LEU A 73 -13.10 10.54 13.91
C LEU A 73 -12.83 11.85 13.19
N ILE A 74 -11.87 11.86 12.25
CA ILE A 74 -11.66 12.97 11.32
C ILE A 74 -12.55 12.78 10.09
N LYS A 75 -12.43 11.60 9.43
CA LYS A 75 -13.16 11.30 8.21
C LYS A 75 -13.56 9.82 8.18
N SER A 76 -14.85 9.57 7.99
CA SER A 76 -15.34 8.22 7.75
C SER A 76 -15.04 7.84 6.30
N ARG A 77 -14.06 6.94 6.12
CA ARG A 77 -13.68 6.40 4.80
C ARG A 77 -14.19 4.99 4.60
N TYR A 78 -14.49 4.30 5.69
CA TYR A 78 -14.98 2.91 5.66
C TYR A 78 -16.19 2.75 4.72
N HIS A 79 -17.15 3.67 4.81
CA HIS A 79 -18.35 3.62 3.96
C HIS A 79 -17.98 3.68 2.48
N THR A 80 -17.18 4.68 2.08
CA THR A 80 -16.76 4.86 0.67
C THR A 80 -15.93 3.69 0.16
N ILE A 81 -15.03 3.15 1.00
CA ILE A 81 -14.19 2.00 0.63
C ILE A 81 -15.05 0.75 0.45
N SER A 82 -16.07 0.55 1.30
CA SER A 82 -16.92 -0.64 1.30
C SER A 82 -18.09 -0.59 0.31
N GLU A 83 -18.39 0.56 -0.29
CA GLU A 83 -19.43 0.69 -1.34
C GLU A 83 -19.15 -0.22 -2.54
N GLU A 84 -17.88 -0.41 -2.86
CA GLU A 84 -17.45 -1.23 -3.99
C GLU A 84 -16.53 -2.36 -3.53
N ARG A 85 -16.80 -3.57 -3.97
CA ARG A 85 -16.02 -4.75 -3.62
C ARG A 85 -14.53 -4.57 -3.91
N ILE A 86 -14.20 -4.01 -5.08
CA ILE A 86 -12.80 -3.82 -5.48
C ILE A 86 -12.08 -2.81 -4.58
N GLY A 87 -12.74 -1.74 -4.16
CA GLY A 87 -12.18 -0.77 -3.23
C GLY A 87 -11.83 -1.40 -1.89
N LEU A 88 -12.74 -2.24 -1.36
CA LEU A 88 -12.53 -2.96 -0.11
C LEU A 88 -11.38 -3.98 -0.23
N GLU A 89 -11.32 -4.74 -1.34
CA GLU A 89 -10.25 -5.72 -1.54
C GLU A 89 -8.87 -5.05 -1.67
N LEU A 90 -8.75 -3.95 -2.42
CA LEU A 90 -7.51 -3.18 -2.54
C LEU A 90 -7.08 -2.59 -1.19
N PHE A 91 -8.03 -2.03 -0.43
CA PHE A 91 -7.74 -1.52 0.91
C PHE A 91 -7.23 -2.62 1.84
N ASN A 92 -7.85 -3.80 1.83
CA ASN A 92 -7.37 -4.94 2.63
C ASN A 92 -5.94 -5.34 2.25
N LEU A 93 -5.59 -5.35 0.95
CA LEU A 93 -4.22 -5.61 0.51
C LEU A 93 -3.24 -4.56 1.03
N ILE A 94 -3.61 -3.28 0.99
CA ILE A 94 -2.81 -2.17 1.56
C ILE A 94 -2.60 -2.40 3.06
N CYS A 95 -3.66 -2.70 3.81
CA CYS A 95 -3.57 -2.98 5.24
C CYS A 95 -2.62 -4.14 5.56
N VAL A 96 -2.70 -5.22 4.78
CA VAL A 96 -1.81 -6.38 4.94
C VAL A 96 -0.36 -5.99 4.70
N LEU A 97 -0.06 -5.29 3.60
CA LEU A 97 1.31 -4.86 3.28
C LEU A 97 1.87 -3.88 4.32
N CYS A 98 1.10 -2.87 4.71
CA CYS A 98 1.51 -1.93 5.76
C CYS A 98 1.76 -2.65 7.09
N SER A 99 0.84 -3.52 7.51
CA SER A 99 0.96 -4.24 8.79
C SER A 99 2.13 -5.23 8.82
N THR A 100 2.50 -5.77 7.66
CA THR A 100 3.55 -6.80 7.56
C THR A 100 4.94 -6.19 7.40
N PHE A 101 5.09 -5.18 6.54
CA PHE A 101 6.39 -4.72 6.08
C PHE A 101 6.80 -3.36 6.64
N LEU A 102 5.88 -2.51 7.09
CA LEU A 102 6.28 -1.26 7.72
C LEU A 102 6.78 -1.55 9.13
N PRO A 103 8.03 -1.20 9.44
CA PRO A 103 8.51 -1.22 10.81
C PRO A 103 7.71 -0.23 11.66
N GLU A 104 7.60 -0.52 12.96
CA GLU A 104 6.97 0.40 13.89
C GLU A 104 7.86 1.59 14.19
N ARG A 105 7.24 2.75 14.43
CA ARG A 105 7.91 3.96 14.92
C ARG A 105 8.90 4.59 13.94
N LEU A 106 8.82 4.26 12.68
CA LEU A 106 9.55 4.96 11.62
C LEU A 106 8.59 5.82 10.82
N ASP A 107 9.05 7.03 10.53
CA ASP A 107 8.28 7.97 9.74
C ASP A 107 8.24 7.56 8.26
N PHE A 108 7.01 7.53 7.71
CA PHE A 108 6.71 7.25 6.32
C PHE A 108 5.64 8.22 5.81
N ASP A 109 5.76 9.51 6.09
CA ASP A 109 4.74 10.51 5.81
C ASP A 109 4.35 10.56 4.32
N ASP A 110 5.34 10.48 3.43
CA ASP A 110 5.07 10.43 1.98
C ASP A 110 4.20 9.22 1.62
N LEU A 111 4.51 8.04 2.15
CA LEU A 111 3.73 6.82 1.93
C LEU A 111 2.34 6.94 2.56
N TYR A 112 2.21 7.56 3.73
CA TYR A 112 0.93 7.83 4.35
C TYR A 112 0.03 8.65 3.43
N HIS A 113 0.52 9.77 2.91
CA HIS A 113 -0.24 10.62 1.99
C HIS A 113 -0.59 9.89 0.69
N GLN A 114 0.33 9.11 0.13
CA GLN A 114 0.05 8.27 -1.05
C GLN A 114 -1.01 7.19 -0.74
N THR A 115 -1.00 6.63 0.47
CA THR A 115 -2.03 5.67 0.90
C THR A 115 -3.40 6.32 0.94
N ILE A 116 -3.52 7.52 1.53
CA ILE A 116 -4.77 8.26 1.55
C ILE A 116 -5.24 8.57 0.12
N MET A 117 -4.36 9.04 -0.75
CA MET A 117 -4.70 9.32 -2.16
C MET A 117 -5.13 8.06 -2.93
N CYS A 118 -4.53 6.90 -2.64
CA CYS A 118 -4.86 5.65 -3.29
C CYS A 118 -6.28 5.17 -2.96
N ILE A 119 -6.71 5.33 -1.70
CA ILE A 119 -8.01 4.87 -1.22
C ILE A 119 -9.12 5.93 -1.36
N GLU A 120 -8.78 7.17 -1.72
CA GLU A 120 -9.73 8.28 -1.79
C GLU A 120 -10.34 8.41 -3.18
N GLY A 121 -11.61 8.75 -3.21
CA GLY A 121 -12.33 9.14 -4.43
C GLY A 121 -13.04 7.99 -5.14
N LYS A 122 -14.04 8.39 -5.94
CA LYS A 122 -14.78 7.48 -6.84
C LYS A 122 -14.06 7.45 -8.18
N HIS A 123 -13.27 6.41 -8.39
CA HIS A 123 -12.52 6.20 -9.62
C HIS A 123 -13.04 4.97 -10.35
N ARG A 124 -12.86 4.92 -11.67
CA ARG A 124 -13.06 3.70 -12.46
C ARG A 124 -12.12 2.60 -11.97
N ILE A 125 -12.50 1.36 -12.21
CA ILE A 125 -11.76 0.19 -11.70
C ILE A 125 -10.30 0.20 -12.18
N GLU A 126 -10.08 0.50 -13.46
CA GLU A 126 -8.75 0.55 -14.07
C GLU A 126 -7.85 1.60 -13.38
N GLU A 127 -8.44 2.74 -13.04
CA GLU A 127 -7.72 3.80 -12.33
C GLU A 127 -7.37 3.38 -10.89
N LYS A 128 -8.28 2.69 -10.19
CA LYS A 128 -8.00 2.14 -8.87
C LYS A 128 -6.86 1.12 -8.89
N LEU A 129 -6.88 0.21 -9.88
CA LEU A 129 -5.83 -0.79 -10.06
C LEU A 129 -4.48 -0.14 -10.39
N ARG A 130 -4.47 0.86 -11.26
CA ARG A 130 -3.27 1.65 -11.59
C ARG A 130 -2.69 2.32 -10.35
N ARG A 131 -3.51 3.03 -9.59
CA ARG A 131 -3.10 3.71 -8.34
C ARG A 131 -2.56 2.74 -7.31
N TYR A 132 -3.14 1.55 -7.24
CA TYR A 132 -2.64 0.52 -6.34
C TYR A 132 -1.24 0.02 -6.75
N VAL A 133 -0.98 -0.19 -8.05
CA VAL A 133 0.37 -0.55 -8.54
C VAL A 133 1.38 0.58 -8.26
N GLU A 134 1.00 1.84 -8.51
CA GLU A 134 1.84 3.01 -8.22
C GLU A 134 2.14 3.09 -6.71
N TRP A 135 1.15 2.79 -5.86
CA TRP A 135 1.31 2.73 -4.42
C TRP A 135 2.26 1.60 -3.97
N GLU A 136 2.17 0.40 -4.58
CA GLU A 136 3.12 -0.69 -4.28
C GLU A 136 4.57 -0.29 -4.63
N LEU A 137 4.78 0.44 -5.71
CA LEU A 137 6.10 0.98 -6.05
C LEU A 137 6.57 2.02 -5.02
N GLN A 138 5.68 2.86 -4.54
CA GLN A 138 5.99 3.81 -3.47
C GLN A 138 6.33 3.09 -2.16
N LEU A 139 5.62 2.03 -1.82
CA LEU A 139 5.94 1.17 -0.67
C LEU A 139 7.37 0.61 -0.80
N LEU A 140 7.71 0.04 -1.96
CA LEU A 140 9.07 -0.45 -2.22
C LEU A 140 10.11 0.66 -2.07
N THR A 141 9.82 1.85 -2.59
CA THR A 141 10.72 3.02 -2.47
C THR A 141 10.92 3.42 -1.01
N SER A 142 9.85 3.52 -0.25
CA SER A 142 9.87 3.88 1.18
C SER A 142 10.65 2.86 2.02
N LEU A 143 10.66 1.58 1.61
CA LEU A 143 11.42 0.52 2.26
C LEU A 143 12.86 0.37 1.74
N GLY A 144 13.33 1.26 0.84
CA GLY A 144 14.69 1.27 0.32
C GLY A 144 14.92 0.36 -0.90
N PHE A 145 13.84 -0.14 -1.52
CA PHE A 145 13.88 -1.02 -2.69
C PHE A 145 13.28 -0.37 -3.95
N GLY A 146 13.32 0.95 -4.04
CA GLY A 146 12.78 1.70 -5.17
C GLY A 146 13.38 1.31 -6.51
N LEU A 147 12.55 1.39 -7.56
CA LEU A 147 12.95 1.13 -8.93
C LEU A 147 13.39 2.44 -9.61
N ASP A 148 14.44 2.40 -10.45
CA ASP A 148 14.79 3.53 -11.31
C ASP A 148 14.19 3.35 -12.70
N LEU A 149 13.02 3.92 -12.90
CA LEU A 149 12.28 3.90 -14.16
C LEU A 149 12.53 5.17 -15.00
N SER A 150 13.45 6.04 -14.62
CA SER A 150 13.66 7.35 -15.23
C SER A 150 14.49 7.29 -16.51
N LYS A 151 15.41 6.31 -16.63
CA LYS A 151 16.34 6.15 -17.76
C LYS A 151 16.77 4.70 -17.96
N CYS A 152 17.19 4.38 -19.17
CA CYS A 152 17.74 3.07 -19.49
C CYS A 152 19.08 2.84 -18.79
N ALA A 153 19.20 1.75 -18.04
CA ALA A 153 20.44 1.38 -17.34
C ALA A 153 21.63 1.13 -18.27
N VAL A 154 21.39 0.79 -19.54
CA VAL A 154 22.46 0.47 -20.50
C VAL A 154 22.87 1.68 -21.32
N SER A 155 21.89 2.41 -21.87
CA SER A 155 22.16 3.50 -22.83
C SER A 155 22.02 4.90 -22.21
N GLY A 156 21.49 5.04 -20.99
CA GLY A 156 21.15 6.32 -20.37
C GLY A 156 19.95 7.03 -21.01
N SER A 157 19.37 6.47 -22.09
CA SER A 157 18.23 7.07 -22.78
C SER A 157 16.99 7.15 -21.87
N LYS A 158 16.28 8.27 -21.92
CA LYS A 158 14.97 8.46 -21.26
C LYS A 158 13.81 8.11 -22.17
N LYS A 159 14.07 7.71 -23.43
CA LYS A 159 13.05 7.42 -24.43
C LYS A 159 12.95 5.91 -24.65
N ASP A 160 11.75 5.48 -25.04
CA ASP A 160 11.45 4.10 -25.43
C ASP A 160 11.81 3.06 -24.36
N LEU A 161 11.53 3.39 -23.11
CA LEU A 161 11.67 2.47 -21.98
C LEU A 161 10.51 1.47 -22.04
N LYS A 162 10.82 0.19 -22.18
CA LYS A 162 9.80 -0.88 -22.32
C LYS A 162 9.97 -2.03 -21.34
N PHE A 163 11.11 -2.11 -20.70
CA PHE A 163 11.41 -3.23 -19.79
C PHE A 163 12.02 -2.74 -18.50
N VAL A 164 12.04 -3.62 -17.51
CA VAL A 164 12.74 -3.44 -16.23
C VAL A 164 13.61 -4.64 -15.98
N SER A 165 14.85 -4.40 -15.63
CA SER A 165 15.78 -5.46 -15.25
C SER A 165 15.42 -6.07 -13.90
N PRO A 166 15.12 -7.37 -13.80
CA PRO A 166 14.82 -8.02 -12.54
C PRO A 166 16.01 -8.04 -11.57
N LYS A 167 17.24 -7.87 -12.10
CA LYS A 167 18.45 -7.85 -11.29
C LYS A 167 18.62 -6.50 -10.59
N SER A 168 18.52 -5.40 -11.35
CA SER A 168 18.84 -4.05 -10.86
C SER A 168 17.64 -3.19 -10.50
N GLY A 169 16.42 -3.52 -10.95
CA GLY A 169 15.24 -2.67 -10.81
C GLY A 169 15.24 -1.44 -11.71
N CYS A 170 16.18 -1.35 -12.66
CA CYS A 170 16.29 -0.21 -13.56
C CYS A 170 15.59 -0.47 -14.88
N ALA A 171 15.07 0.62 -15.50
CA ALA A 171 14.45 0.54 -16.82
C ALA A 171 15.46 0.19 -17.92
N VAL A 172 14.96 -0.47 -18.97
CA VAL A 172 15.71 -0.84 -20.18
C VAL A 172 14.92 -0.44 -21.41
N SER A 173 15.57 0.25 -22.36
CA SER A 173 14.95 0.64 -23.63
C SER A 173 14.79 -0.54 -24.59
N SER A 174 13.86 -0.45 -25.54
CA SER A 174 13.64 -1.49 -26.57
C SER A 174 14.94 -1.85 -27.31
N LYS A 175 15.76 -0.84 -27.66
CA LYS A 175 17.03 -1.09 -28.37
C LYS A 175 18.03 -1.89 -27.54
N SER A 176 18.06 -1.63 -26.23
CA SER A 176 19.01 -2.27 -25.30
C SER A 176 18.51 -3.63 -24.78
N SER A 177 17.26 -3.99 -25.06
CA SER A 177 16.68 -5.27 -24.64
C SER A 177 16.82 -6.40 -25.66
N VAL A 178 17.28 -6.10 -26.86
CA VAL A 178 17.39 -7.08 -27.98
C VAL A 178 18.15 -8.32 -27.53
N GLY A 179 17.51 -9.49 -27.64
CA GLY A 179 18.03 -10.78 -27.20
C GLY A 179 17.87 -11.09 -25.71
N TRP A 180 17.33 -10.15 -24.92
CA TRP A 180 17.13 -10.31 -23.46
C TRP A 180 15.68 -10.20 -23.03
N GLU A 181 14.73 -9.98 -23.96
CA GLU A 181 13.33 -9.66 -23.68
C GLU A 181 12.69 -10.70 -22.76
N LYS A 182 12.96 -11.99 -22.97
CA LYS A 182 12.43 -13.09 -22.15
C LYS A 182 12.93 -13.10 -20.70
N LYS A 183 14.03 -12.38 -20.41
CA LYS A 183 14.62 -12.29 -19.07
C LYS A 183 14.31 -10.97 -18.37
N LEU A 184 13.59 -10.08 -19.03
CA LEU A 184 13.22 -8.77 -18.53
C LEU A 184 11.73 -8.75 -18.18
N LEU A 185 11.35 -7.88 -17.24
CA LEU A 185 9.96 -7.60 -16.90
C LEU A 185 9.44 -6.50 -17.82
N VAL A 186 8.20 -6.59 -18.27
CA VAL A 186 7.59 -5.54 -19.08
C VAL A 186 7.34 -4.32 -18.21
N LEU A 187 7.75 -3.14 -18.68
CA LEU A 187 7.44 -1.87 -18.04
C LEU A 187 6.07 -1.40 -18.53
N PRO A 188 5.05 -1.28 -17.68
CA PRO A 188 3.75 -0.75 -18.02
C PRO A 188 3.84 0.68 -18.57
N GLU A 189 3.01 1.02 -19.55
CA GLU A 189 3.05 2.36 -20.18
C GLU A 189 2.73 3.47 -19.17
N PHE A 190 1.82 3.23 -18.22
CA PHE A 190 1.45 4.21 -17.20
C PHE A 190 2.57 4.50 -16.17
N LEU A 191 3.58 3.62 -16.06
CA LEU A 191 4.77 3.83 -15.21
C LEU A 191 5.93 4.46 -15.98
N GLY A 192 5.87 4.48 -17.30
CA GLY A 192 6.90 5.08 -18.14
C GLY A 192 6.80 6.61 -18.18
N ASN A 193 7.77 7.25 -18.88
CA ASN A 193 7.80 8.71 -19.09
C ASN A 193 6.65 9.28 -19.93
N ARG A 194 5.73 8.44 -20.36
CA ARG A 194 4.51 8.88 -21.04
C ARG A 194 3.46 9.15 -19.97
N LYS A 195 3.12 10.41 -19.79
CA LYS A 195 1.86 10.81 -19.14
C LYS A 195 0.73 10.34 -20.07
N ALA A 196 0.47 9.04 -20.09
CA ALA A 196 -0.67 8.49 -20.78
C ALA A 196 -1.92 8.92 -20.01
N ALA A 197 -2.57 9.96 -20.51
CA ALA A 197 -3.92 10.36 -20.06
C ALA A 197 -4.96 9.29 -20.43
N ASN A 198 -4.54 8.19 -21.04
CA ASN A 198 -5.41 7.12 -21.51
C ASN A 198 -5.57 6.05 -20.42
N ILE A 199 -6.78 5.51 -20.36
CA ILE A 199 -7.15 4.36 -19.53
C ILE A 199 -6.14 3.23 -19.80
N SER A 200 -5.46 2.76 -18.75
CA SER A 200 -4.53 1.64 -18.87
C SER A 200 -5.26 0.40 -19.41
N SER A 201 -4.67 -0.26 -20.40
CA SER A 201 -5.22 -1.51 -20.89
C SER A 201 -5.15 -2.60 -19.81
N ILE A 202 -6.00 -3.62 -19.88
CA ILE A 202 -5.96 -4.76 -18.96
C ILE A 202 -4.57 -5.40 -18.96
N VAL A 203 -3.97 -5.58 -20.15
CA VAL A 203 -2.62 -6.15 -20.30
C VAL A 203 -1.57 -5.28 -19.60
N ASP A 204 -1.73 -3.98 -19.68
CA ASP A 204 -0.80 -3.03 -19.05
C ASP A 204 -0.90 -3.07 -17.52
N LEU A 205 -2.13 -3.20 -16.99
CA LEU A 205 -2.37 -3.42 -15.56
C LEU A 205 -1.79 -4.76 -15.09
N GLU A 206 -2.00 -5.86 -15.84
CA GLU A 206 -1.40 -7.15 -15.53
C GLU A 206 0.13 -7.09 -15.47
N ASN A 207 0.76 -6.38 -16.41
CA ASN A 207 2.20 -6.18 -16.40
C ASN A 207 2.65 -5.39 -15.16
N GLY A 208 1.87 -4.38 -14.73
CA GLY A 208 2.11 -3.64 -13.50
C GLY A 208 2.07 -4.55 -12.27
N PHE A 209 1.05 -5.37 -12.17
CA PHE A 209 0.92 -6.35 -11.09
C PHE A 209 2.06 -7.39 -11.11
N LYS A 210 2.46 -7.92 -12.26
CA LYS A 210 3.60 -8.84 -12.38
C LYS A 210 4.92 -8.17 -11.96
N LEU A 211 5.11 -6.92 -12.36
CA LEU A 211 6.30 -6.15 -12.02
C LEU A 211 6.44 -5.97 -10.50
N THR A 212 5.40 -5.44 -9.86
CA THR A 212 5.45 -5.19 -8.41
C THR A 212 5.48 -6.48 -7.59
N GLU A 213 4.74 -7.54 -8.01
CA GLU A 213 4.83 -8.87 -7.37
C GLU A 213 6.26 -9.39 -7.35
N TYR A 214 6.97 -9.30 -8.50
CA TYR A 214 8.35 -9.76 -8.58
C TYR A 214 9.24 -9.07 -7.55
N PHE A 215 9.17 -7.73 -7.46
CA PHE A 215 10.06 -6.98 -6.55
C PHE A 215 9.64 -7.09 -5.09
N ILE A 216 8.36 -7.20 -4.78
CA ILE A 216 7.88 -7.48 -3.42
C ILE A 216 8.40 -8.85 -2.97
N ARG A 217 8.23 -9.91 -3.78
CA ARG A 217 8.73 -11.25 -3.44
C ARG A 217 10.25 -11.31 -3.31
N LYS A 218 10.97 -10.56 -4.14
CA LYS A 218 12.44 -10.54 -4.14
C LYS A 218 13.03 -9.82 -2.94
N ASN A 219 12.45 -8.68 -2.57
CA ASN A 219 13.09 -7.73 -1.65
C ASN A 219 12.47 -7.73 -0.26
N LEU A 220 11.19 -8.02 -0.15
CA LEU A 220 10.50 -8.00 1.13
C LEU A 220 10.41 -9.41 1.70
N ASN A 221 11.32 -9.72 2.63
CA ASN A 221 11.23 -10.97 3.38
C ASN A 221 10.07 -10.89 4.38
N PRO A 222 9.07 -11.75 4.23
CA PRO A 222 7.90 -11.70 5.10
C PRO A 222 8.28 -12.05 6.53
N VAL A 223 7.66 -11.36 7.46
CA VAL A 223 7.70 -11.71 8.88
C VAL A 223 7.17 -13.15 9.06
N LYS A 224 7.72 -13.86 10.04
CA LYS A 224 7.31 -15.24 10.38
C LYS A 224 5.78 -15.32 10.52
N GLY A 225 5.14 -16.16 9.71
CA GLY A 225 3.69 -16.33 9.67
C GLY A 225 2.95 -15.62 8.53
N PHE A 226 3.61 -14.79 7.72
CA PHE A 226 2.99 -14.21 6.53
C PHE A 226 2.86 -15.26 5.42
N GLN A 227 1.62 -15.50 4.98
CA GLN A 227 1.33 -16.46 3.91
C GLN A 227 1.46 -15.79 2.54
N THR A 228 2.69 -15.66 2.06
CA THR A 228 3.03 -14.96 0.82
C THR A 228 2.19 -15.41 -0.38
N ASP A 229 2.08 -16.72 -0.60
CA ASP A 229 1.33 -17.24 -1.76
C ASP A 229 -0.18 -17.01 -1.63
N HIS A 230 -0.73 -17.06 -0.42
CA HIS A 230 -2.13 -16.73 -0.19
C HIS A 230 -2.39 -15.25 -0.49
N PHE A 231 -1.54 -14.36 0.00
CA PHE A 231 -1.63 -12.92 -0.28
C PHE A 231 -1.61 -12.64 -1.80
N PHE A 232 -0.64 -13.18 -2.52
CA PHE A 232 -0.55 -12.93 -3.97
C PHE A 232 -1.68 -13.57 -4.76
N ARG A 233 -2.24 -14.69 -4.33
CA ARG A 233 -3.47 -15.24 -4.94
C ARG A 233 -4.65 -14.29 -4.78
N LEU A 234 -4.86 -13.72 -3.60
CA LEU A 234 -5.92 -12.73 -3.37
C LEU A 234 -5.69 -11.48 -4.21
N ARG A 235 -4.46 -10.98 -4.23
CA ARG A 235 -4.06 -9.83 -5.02
C ARG A 235 -4.32 -10.03 -6.51
N ASN A 236 -3.92 -11.16 -7.07
CA ASN A 236 -4.12 -11.45 -8.49
C ASN A 236 -5.61 -11.68 -8.84
N ARG A 237 -6.41 -12.16 -7.88
CA ARG A 237 -7.87 -12.27 -8.06
C ARG A 237 -8.54 -10.90 -8.25
N VAL A 238 -7.99 -9.83 -7.69
CA VAL A 238 -8.53 -8.48 -7.87
C VAL A 238 -8.52 -8.06 -9.34
N LEU A 239 -7.53 -8.50 -10.12
CA LEU A 239 -7.51 -8.28 -11.58
C LEU A 239 -8.67 -8.97 -12.29
N SER A 240 -9.03 -10.20 -11.87
CA SER A 240 -10.13 -10.95 -12.50
C SER A 240 -11.51 -10.34 -12.21
N LEU A 241 -11.67 -9.53 -11.17
CA LEU A 241 -12.92 -8.82 -10.90
C LEU A 241 -13.22 -7.71 -11.93
N ASN A 242 -12.22 -7.32 -12.72
CA ASN A 242 -12.37 -6.33 -13.79
C ASN A 242 -12.80 -6.95 -15.13
N MET A 243 -12.89 -8.29 -15.22
CA MET A 243 -13.18 -8.98 -16.48
C MET A 243 -14.66 -9.38 -16.60
N HIS A 244 -15.51 -8.99 -15.66
CA HIS A 244 -16.96 -9.21 -15.63
C HIS A 244 -17.70 -7.92 -15.33
#